data_cbd3a039c158e6ea1dcdfbcaff9e7e3e
#
_entry.id   cbd3a039c158e6ea1dcdfbcaff9e7e3e
#
_cell.length_a   1.000
_cell.length_b   1.000
_cell.length_c   1.000
_cell.angle_alpha   90.00
_cell.angle_beta   90.00
_cell.angle_gamma   90.00
#
_symmetry.space_group_name_H-M   'P 1'
#
loop_
_entity.id
_entity.type
_entity.pdbx_description
1 polymer ?
#
loop_
_entity_poly.entity_id
_entity_poly.type
_entity_poly.pdbx_seq_one_letter_code
_entity_poly.pdbx_strand_id
1 'polypeptide(L)'
;MTWALEDLLPHRSPMVFLDAVESFDSTARSLTATISITPAHVLYSPTLGGVPNWAAIEFMAQAAAALAGCFDKSQAPDRPARPGLLLGTRRLELRAGSFAAGRTYRVTAACAFWDADAAAFVCTIRDDAGTVVAEATLNAYRPPDFKSFLMEQAEI
;
A
#
# COMPACT_ATOMS: atom_id res chain seq x y z
N MET A 1 -12.96 -14.39 3.89
CA MET A 1 -11.79 -15.20 3.51
C MET A 1 -10.56 -14.36 3.73
N THR A 2 -9.59 -14.87 4.45
CA THR A 2 -8.39 -14.10 4.82
C THR A 2 -7.21 -14.66 4.02
N TRP A 3 -6.58 -13.82 3.20
CA TRP A 3 -5.34 -14.18 2.49
C TRP A 3 -4.14 -13.66 3.28
N ALA A 4 -3.01 -14.36 3.18
CA ALA A 4 -1.75 -13.86 3.71
C ALA A 4 -1.25 -12.67 2.86
N LEU A 5 -0.51 -11.75 3.47
CA LEU A 5 0.01 -10.58 2.75
C LEU A 5 0.92 -10.98 1.57
N GLU A 6 1.71 -12.03 1.73
CA GLU A 6 2.56 -12.56 0.65
C GLU A 6 1.77 -13.08 -0.55
N ASP A 7 0.49 -13.43 -0.37
CA ASP A 7 -0.41 -13.81 -1.46
C ASP A 7 -1.01 -12.60 -2.18
N LEU A 8 -1.09 -11.46 -1.49
CA LEU A 8 -1.69 -10.22 -2.00
C LEU A 8 -0.66 -9.27 -2.61
N LEU A 9 0.56 -9.27 -2.08
CA LEU A 9 1.62 -8.33 -2.44
C LEU A 9 2.72 -9.03 -3.24
N PRO A 10 3.29 -8.35 -4.26
CA PRO A 10 4.51 -8.84 -4.91
C PRO A 10 5.76 -8.63 -4.04
N HIS A 11 5.66 -7.80 -3.01
CA HIS A 11 6.74 -7.50 -2.06
C HIS A 11 7.12 -8.72 -1.24
N ARG A 12 8.38 -8.74 -0.77
CA ARG A 12 8.90 -9.76 0.15
C ARG A 12 9.66 -9.10 1.29
N SER A 13 9.71 -9.77 2.44
CA SER A 13 10.47 -9.31 3.60
C SER A 13 11.92 -8.95 3.20
N PRO A 14 12.49 -7.84 3.71
CA PRO A 14 11.95 -6.96 4.76
C PRO A 14 11.08 -5.81 4.24
N MET A 15 10.66 -5.82 2.98
CA MET A 15 9.95 -4.72 2.33
C MET A 15 8.42 -4.83 2.42
N VAL A 16 7.87 -5.82 3.09
CA VAL A 16 6.45 -5.88 3.43
C VAL A 16 6.23 -5.07 4.71
N PHE A 17 5.56 -3.92 4.58
CA PHE A 17 5.39 -2.98 5.69
C PHE A 17 4.04 -3.10 6.38
N LEU A 18 3.05 -3.70 5.73
CA LEU A 18 1.77 -4.01 6.35
C LEU A 18 1.91 -5.22 7.28
N ASP A 19 1.22 -5.20 8.42
CA ASP A 19 1.16 -6.35 9.33
C ASP A 19 0.03 -7.30 8.97
N ALA A 20 -1.15 -6.76 8.69
CA ALA A 20 -2.34 -7.54 8.37
C ALA A 20 -3.38 -6.69 7.62
N VAL A 21 -4.21 -7.37 6.84
CA VAL A 21 -5.46 -6.79 6.33
C VAL A 21 -6.52 -6.91 7.41
N GLU A 22 -7.01 -5.79 7.89
CA GLU A 22 -8.06 -5.72 8.92
C GLU A 22 -9.44 -5.89 8.29
N SER A 23 -9.67 -5.30 7.13
CA SER A 23 -10.94 -5.40 6.42
C SER A 23 -10.76 -5.21 4.91
N PHE A 24 -11.62 -5.90 4.15
CA PHE A 24 -11.75 -5.72 2.71
C PHE A 24 -13.24 -5.67 2.36
N ASP A 25 -13.65 -4.63 1.67
CA ASP A 25 -15.02 -4.44 1.18
C ASP A 25 -15.00 -4.38 -0.35
N SER A 26 -15.50 -5.43 -0.98
CA SER A 26 -15.54 -5.54 -2.45
C SER A 26 -16.54 -4.57 -3.08
N THR A 27 -17.62 -4.22 -2.38
CA THR A 27 -18.64 -3.29 -2.86
C THR A 27 -18.15 -1.84 -2.78
N ALA A 28 -17.63 -1.44 -1.63
CA ALA A 28 -17.01 -0.13 -1.44
C ALA A 28 -15.66 -0.01 -2.14
N ARG A 29 -15.10 -1.12 -2.61
CA ARG A 29 -13.77 -1.20 -3.25
C ARG A 29 -12.68 -0.59 -2.36
N SER A 30 -12.68 -1.02 -1.11
CA SER A 30 -11.76 -0.48 -0.10
C SER A 30 -11.13 -1.57 0.76
N LEU A 31 -9.99 -1.24 1.33
CA LEU A 31 -9.25 -2.11 2.23
C LEU A 31 -8.65 -1.27 3.34
N THR A 32 -8.66 -1.81 4.56
CA THR A 32 -7.92 -1.26 5.69
C THR A 32 -6.90 -2.30 6.16
N ALA A 33 -5.67 -1.86 6.34
CA ALA A 33 -4.57 -2.67 6.86
C ALA A 33 -3.93 -1.98 8.07
N THR A 34 -3.20 -2.75 8.86
CA THR A 34 -2.48 -2.27 10.03
C THR A 34 -0.98 -2.25 9.80
N ILE A 35 -0.31 -1.30 10.44
CA ILE A 35 1.15 -1.15 10.45
C ILE A 35 1.57 -0.85 11.88
N SER A 36 2.38 -1.73 12.48
CA SER A 36 3.00 -1.50 13.78
C SER A 36 4.46 -1.09 13.57
N ILE A 37 4.84 0.02 14.17
CA ILE A 37 6.19 0.56 14.03
C ILE A 37 7.05 0.06 15.19
N THR A 38 8.18 -0.53 14.85
CA THR A 38 9.18 -0.99 15.81
C THR A 38 10.58 -0.49 15.42
N PRO A 39 11.54 -0.47 16.34
CA PRO A 39 12.94 -0.13 16.02
C PRO A 39 13.59 -1.09 15.01
N ALA A 40 13.00 -2.27 14.76
CA ALA A 40 13.48 -3.22 13.77
C ALA A 40 13.02 -2.89 12.33
N HIS A 41 12.13 -1.91 12.16
CA HIS A 41 11.66 -1.50 10.84
C HIS A 41 12.83 -1.01 9.98
N VAL A 42 12.87 -1.44 8.71
CA VAL A 42 13.99 -1.14 7.81
C VAL A 42 14.19 0.37 7.59
N LEU A 43 13.14 1.17 7.73
CA LEU A 43 13.18 2.63 7.60
C LEU A 43 13.25 3.36 8.95
N TYR A 44 13.45 2.63 10.04
CA TYR A 44 13.50 3.25 11.37
C TYR A 44 14.67 4.23 11.50
N SER A 45 14.39 5.39 12.05
CA SER A 45 15.37 6.43 12.35
C SER A 45 15.47 6.61 13.87
N PRO A 46 16.61 6.29 14.50
CA PRO A 46 16.80 6.53 15.92
C PRO A 46 16.64 8.01 16.30
N THR A 47 17.05 8.92 15.44
CA THR A 47 16.92 10.37 15.67
C THR A 47 15.47 10.81 15.76
N LEU A 48 14.57 10.21 14.95
CA LEU A 48 13.14 10.51 14.96
C LEU A 48 12.37 9.68 15.98
N GLY A 49 12.95 8.59 16.48
CA GLY A 49 12.23 7.63 17.33
C GLY A 49 11.11 6.90 16.58
N GLY A 50 11.22 6.77 15.27
CA GLY A 50 10.21 6.19 14.42
C GLY A 50 10.62 6.14 12.95
N VAL A 51 9.65 5.91 12.09
CA VAL A 51 9.81 5.88 10.64
C VAL A 51 9.49 7.28 10.08
N PRO A 52 10.30 7.83 9.17
CA PRO A 52 10.04 9.15 8.58
C PRO A 52 8.67 9.23 7.91
N ASN A 53 8.05 10.41 7.96
CA ASN A 53 6.70 10.62 7.43
C ASN A 53 6.56 10.38 5.92
N TRP A 54 7.62 10.57 5.14
CA TRP A 54 7.59 10.30 3.69
C TRP A 54 7.35 8.82 3.36
N ALA A 55 7.59 7.91 4.31
CA ALA A 55 7.27 6.49 4.15
C ALA A 55 5.75 6.24 3.99
N ALA A 56 4.91 7.23 4.32
CA ALA A 56 3.46 7.16 4.12
C ALA A 56 3.10 6.76 2.67
N ILE A 57 3.85 7.23 1.68
CA ILE A 57 3.61 6.89 0.27
C ILE A 57 3.70 5.38 0.08
N GLU A 58 4.75 4.75 0.62
CA GLU A 58 4.93 3.29 0.50
C GLU A 58 3.86 2.52 1.28
N PHE A 59 3.50 2.96 2.48
CA PHE A 59 2.44 2.35 3.26
C PHE A 59 1.10 2.37 2.50
N MET A 60 0.76 3.51 1.93
CA MET A 60 -0.45 3.68 1.13
C MET A 60 -0.40 2.89 -0.18
N ALA A 61 0.77 2.86 -0.85
CA ALA A 61 0.96 2.08 -2.08
C ALA A 61 0.80 0.58 -1.83
N GLN A 62 1.32 0.07 -0.71
CA GLN A 62 1.15 -1.33 -0.35
C GLN A 62 -0.31 -1.66 0.00
N ALA A 63 -1.03 -0.76 0.67
CA ALA A 63 -2.46 -0.94 0.93
C ALA A 63 -3.27 -0.98 -0.38
N ALA A 64 -2.95 -0.11 -1.34
CA ALA A 64 -3.56 -0.13 -2.66
C ALA A 64 -3.23 -1.41 -3.44
N ALA A 65 -1.98 -1.88 -3.35
CA ALA A 65 -1.57 -3.16 -3.95
C ALA A 65 -2.28 -4.36 -3.32
N ALA A 66 -2.46 -4.35 -2.00
CA ALA A 66 -3.21 -5.40 -1.29
C ALA A 66 -4.69 -5.39 -1.70
N LEU A 67 -5.29 -4.22 -1.87
CA LEU A 67 -6.65 -4.08 -2.38
C LEU A 67 -6.78 -4.70 -3.78
N ALA A 68 -5.86 -4.38 -4.69
CA ALA A 68 -5.81 -4.99 -6.01
C ALA A 68 -5.63 -6.51 -5.94
N GLY A 69 -4.76 -6.98 -5.04
CA GLY A 69 -4.53 -8.40 -4.79
C GLY A 69 -5.79 -9.13 -4.29
N CYS A 70 -6.57 -8.50 -3.42
CA CYS A 70 -7.86 -9.05 -2.96
C CYS A 70 -8.83 -9.25 -4.13
N PHE A 71 -8.92 -8.30 -5.05
CA PHE A 71 -9.75 -8.46 -6.25
C PHE A 71 -9.24 -9.57 -7.15
N ASP A 72 -7.93 -9.64 -7.39
CA ASP A 72 -7.32 -10.72 -8.20
C ASP A 72 -7.63 -12.09 -7.60
N LYS A 73 -7.43 -12.25 -6.28
CA LYS A 73 -7.69 -13.51 -5.58
C LYS A 73 -9.17 -13.89 -5.56
N SER A 74 -10.06 -12.92 -5.52
CA SER A 74 -11.50 -13.17 -5.60
C SER A 74 -11.92 -13.76 -6.95
N GLN A 75 -11.20 -13.43 -8.02
CA GLN A 75 -11.47 -13.93 -9.37
C GLN A 75 -10.67 -15.20 -9.71
N ALA A 76 -9.44 -15.28 -9.24
CA ALA A 76 -8.50 -16.37 -9.51
C ALA A 76 -7.62 -16.64 -8.29
N PRO A 77 -8.09 -17.48 -7.34
CA PRO A 77 -7.40 -17.70 -6.06
C PRO A 77 -5.94 -18.13 -6.17
N ASP A 78 -5.61 -18.89 -7.19
CA ASP A 78 -4.26 -19.43 -7.40
C ASP A 78 -3.32 -18.49 -8.17
N ARG A 79 -3.84 -17.36 -8.66
CA ARG A 79 -3.02 -16.37 -9.38
C ARG A 79 -2.02 -15.72 -8.42
N PRO A 80 -0.72 -15.67 -8.77
CA PRO A 80 0.26 -14.95 -7.95
C PRO A 80 -0.04 -13.44 -7.95
N ALA A 81 0.42 -12.74 -6.89
CA ALA A 81 0.33 -11.30 -6.81
C ALA A 81 1.05 -10.65 -7.99
N ARG A 82 0.38 -9.68 -8.62
CA ARG A 82 0.94 -8.97 -9.78
C ARG A 82 1.53 -7.63 -9.37
N PRO A 83 2.75 -7.32 -9.81
CA PRO A 83 3.34 -6.01 -9.53
C PRO A 83 2.60 -4.90 -10.28
N GLY A 84 2.53 -3.75 -9.63
CA GLY A 84 2.06 -2.50 -10.21
C GLY A 84 3.10 -1.42 -10.03
N LEU A 85 2.95 -0.34 -10.79
CA LEU A 85 3.84 0.82 -10.76
C LEU A 85 3.09 2.01 -10.19
N LEU A 86 3.68 2.65 -9.18
CA LEU A 86 3.21 3.94 -8.70
C LEU A 86 3.65 5.01 -9.69
N LEU A 87 2.70 5.67 -10.34
CA LEU A 87 2.99 6.73 -11.31
C LEU A 87 3.20 8.08 -10.64
N GLY A 88 2.53 8.31 -9.52
CA GLY A 88 2.63 9.54 -8.77
C GLY A 88 1.53 9.70 -7.75
N THR A 89 1.59 10.80 -7.02
CA THR A 89 0.59 11.17 -6.02
C THR A 89 -0.01 12.53 -6.33
N ARG A 90 -1.27 12.69 -5.97
CA ARG A 90 -1.92 13.99 -5.91
C ARG A 90 -2.30 14.27 -4.46
N ARG A 91 -2.16 15.52 -4.03
CA ARG A 91 -2.59 15.99 -2.72
C ARG A 91 -2.00 15.16 -1.57
N LEU A 92 -0.69 14.91 -1.62
CA LEU A 92 0.00 14.30 -0.49
C LEU A 92 0.04 15.29 0.68
N GLU A 93 -0.63 14.95 1.77
CA GLU A 93 -0.61 15.71 3.02
C GLU A 93 -0.02 14.85 4.12
N LEU A 94 1.04 15.34 4.74
CA LEU A 94 1.73 14.71 5.87
C LEU A 94 1.52 15.59 7.09
N ARG A 95 0.77 15.09 8.09
CA ARG A 95 0.37 15.86 9.29
C ARG A 95 1.16 15.46 10.54
N ALA A 96 2.00 14.45 10.44
CA ALA A 96 2.92 14.04 11.50
C ALA A 96 4.35 14.04 10.95
N GLY A 97 5.33 14.30 11.80
CA GLY A 97 6.74 14.30 11.40
C GLY A 97 7.32 12.90 11.22
N SER A 98 6.76 11.92 11.90
CA SER A 98 7.16 10.54 11.85
C SER A 98 6.02 9.61 12.28
N PHE A 99 6.20 8.32 11.96
CA PHE A 99 5.40 7.24 12.53
C PHE A 99 6.16 6.70 13.74
N ALA A 100 5.63 6.96 14.94
CA ALA A 100 6.33 6.69 16.19
C ALA A 100 6.46 5.20 16.49
N ALA A 101 7.63 4.77 16.95
CA ALA A 101 7.85 3.41 17.43
C ALA A 101 6.94 3.10 18.62
N GLY A 102 6.43 1.86 18.67
CA GLY A 102 5.50 1.41 19.70
C GLY A 102 4.04 1.72 19.39
N ARG A 103 3.74 2.36 18.27
CA ARG A 103 2.37 2.69 17.86
C ARG A 103 1.93 1.86 16.66
N THR A 104 0.62 1.66 16.55
CA THR A 104 -0.02 1.00 15.42
C THR A 104 -0.87 1.99 14.65
N TYR A 105 -0.71 1.97 13.34
CA TYR A 105 -1.44 2.84 12.41
C TYR A 105 -2.36 2.00 11.54
N ARG A 106 -3.47 2.59 11.10
CA ARG A 106 -4.37 2.01 10.10
C ARG A 106 -4.23 2.76 8.80
N VAL A 107 -3.96 2.04 7.74
CA VAL A 107 -3.94 2.59 6.38
C VAL A 107 -5.14 2.06 5.61
N THR A 108 -5.92 2.98 5.05
CA THR A 108 -7.08 2.67 4.23
C THR A 108 -6.79 3.09 2.79
N ALA A 109 -7.06 2.19 1.85
CA ALA A 109 -7.05 2.49 0.42
C ALA A 109 -8.45 2.26 -0.14
N ALA A 110 -8.97 3.23 -0.86
CA ALA A 110 -10.25 3.14 -1.56
C ALA A 110 -10.04 3.44 -3.03
N CYS A 111 -10.56 2.56 -3.90
CA CYS A 111 -10.45 2.74 -5.34
C CYS A 111 -11.40 3.83 -5.81
N ALA A 112 -10.85 4.94 -6.28
CA ALA A 112 -11.61 6.03 -6.87
C ALA A 112 -11.86 5.83 -8.36
N PHE A 113 -10.93 5.14 -9.05
CA PHE A 113 -10.97 4.92 -10.47
C PHE A 113 -10.20 3.64 -10.81
N TRP A 114 -10.75 2.84 -11.71
CA TRP A 114 -10.07 1.66 -12.26
C TRP A 114 -10.58 1.40 -13.66
N ASP A 115 -9.70 1.56 -14.63
CA ASP A 115 -9.97 1.30 -16.03
C ASP A 115 -8.77 0.59 -16.67
N ALA A 116 -9.02 -0.59 -17.24
CA ALA A 116 -7.99 -1.45 -17.82
C ALA A 116 -6.81 -1.63 -16.82
N ASP A 117 -5.66 -1.03 -17.12
CA ASP A 117 -4.42 -1.20 -16.34
C ASP A 117 -4.11 0.01 -15.45
N ALA A 118 -4.89 1.09 -15.56
CA ALA A 118 -4.73 2.31 -14.78
C ALA A 118 -5.72 2.37 -13.62
N ALA A 119 -5.26 2.88 -12.48
CA ALA A 119 -6.10 3.04 -11.31
C ALA A 119 -5.71 4.27 -10.49
N ALA A 120 -6.67 4.79 -9.73
CA ALA A 120 -6.44 5.81 -8.73
C ALA A 120 -7.05 5.38 -7.39
N PHE A 121 -6.30 5.60 -6.32
CA PHE A 121 -6.71 5.23 -4.97
C PHE A 121 -6.65 6.44 -4.06
N VAL A 122 -7.70 6.66 -3.29
CA VAL A 122 -7.70 7.63 -2.18
C VAL A 122 -7.24 6.87 -0.93
N CYS A 123 -6.15 7.33 -0.33
CA CYS A 123 -5.54 6.66 0.81
C CYS A 123 -5.46 7.59 2.01
N THR A 124 -5.65 7.02 3.20
CA THR A 124 -5.60 7.73 4.48
C THR A 124 -4.89 6.86 5.50
N ILE A 125 -4.00 7.46 6.29
CA ILE A 125 -3.39 6.79 7.45
C ILE A 125 -3.87 7.49 8.71
N ARG A 126 -4.33 6.68 9.68
CA ARG A 126 -4.78 7.14 10.99
C ARG A 126 -3.94 6.52 12.09
N ASP A 127 -3.71 7.27 13.15
CA ASP A 127 -3.09 6.74 14.36
C ASP A 127 -4.10 5.93 15.21
N ASP A 128 -3.65 5.42 16.34
CA ASP A 128 -4.46 4.63 17.27
C ASP A 128 -5.59 5.42 17.95
N ALA A 129 -5.51 6.76 17.94
CA ALA A 129 -6.60 7.64 18.38
C ALA A 129 -7.61 7.97 17.26
N GLY A 130 -7.37 7.48 16.04
CA GLY A 130 -8.20 7.76 14.87
C GLY A 130 -7.88 9.08 14.17
N THR A 131 -6.82 9.78 14.58
CA THR A 131 -6.40 11.03 13.96
C THR A 131 -5.72 10.76 12.62
N VAL A 132 -6.10 11.50 11.58
CA VAL A 132 -5.46 11.43 10.26
C VAL A 132 -4.05 12.00 10.33
N VAL A 133 -3.06 11.20 10.01
CA VAL A 133 -1.64 11.59 10.00
C VAL A 133 -1.06 11.71 8.60
N ALA A 134 -1.70 11.10 7.60
CA ALA A 134 -1.34 11.24 6.19
C ALA A 134 -2.53 10.98 5.29
N GLU A 135 -2.58 11.66 4.15
CA GLU A 135 -3.56 11.47 3.08
C GLU A 135 -2.90 11.65 1.73
N ALA A 136 -3.34 10.88 0.74
CA ALA A 136 -2.92 11.09 -0.64
C ALA A 136 -3.90 10.45 -1.62
N THR A 137 -3.87 10.90 -2.87
CA THR A 137 -4.42 10.17 -4.00
C THR A 137 -3.25 9.59 -4.79
N LEU A 138 -3.22 8.27 -4.95
CA LEU A 138 -2.19 7.56 -5.67
C LEU A 138 -2.69 7.20 -7.07
N ASN A 139 -1.87 7.43 -8.08
CA ASN A 139 -2.11 6.95 -9.43
C ASN A 139 -1.16 5.79 -9.71
N ALA A 140 -1.72 4.69 -10.18
CA ALA A 140 -1.00 3.45 -10.41
C ALA A 140 -1.27 2.91 -11.82
N TYR A 141 -0.31 2.17 -12.32
CA TYR A 141 -0.40 1.44 -13.59
C TYR A 141 0.08 0.00 -13.37
N ARG A 142 -0.70 -0.95 -13.86
CA ARG A 142 -0.36 -2.36 -13.76
C ARG A 142 -0.39 -2.97 -15.15
N PRO A 143 0.78 -3.08 -15.83
CA PRO A 143 0.86 -3.65 -17.17
C PRO A 143 0.37 -5.11 -17.18
N PRO A 144 -0.28 -5.56 -18.26
CA PRO A 144 -0.76 -6.94 -18.39
C PRO A 144 0.38 -7.96 -18.28
N ASP A 145 1.53 -7.63 -18.85
CA ASP A 145 2.77 -8.40 -18.77
C ASP A 145 3.90 -7.49 -18.27
N PHE A 146 4.19 -7.59 -16.98
CA PHE A 146 5.19 -6.74 -16.32
C PHE A 146 6.61 -7.00 -16.85
N LYS A 147 6.94 -8.25 -17.15
CA LYS A 147 8.26 -8.60 -17.67
C LYS A 147 8.50 -8.00 -19.05
N SER A 148 7.54 -8.15 -19.97
CA SER A 148 7.62 -7.52 -21.30
C SER A 148 7.69 -6.02 -21.22
N PHE A 149 6.91 -5.40 -20.32
CA PHE A 149 6.95 -3.96 -20.07
C PHE A 149 8.34 -3.49 -19.64
N LEU A 150 8.99 -4.18 -18.69
CA LEU A 150 10.35 -3.83 -18.26
C LEU A 150 11.38 -3.97 -19.37
N MET A 151 11.26 -5.00 -20.22
CA MET A 151 12.17 -5.21 -21.34
C MET A 151 12.06 -4.09 -22.38
N GLU A 152 10.83 -3.66 -22.70
CA GLU A 152 10.59 -2.52 -23.62
C GLU A 152 11.20 -1.22 -23.10
N GLN A 153 11.14 -0.98 -21.78
CA GLN A 153 11.75 0.21 -21.18
C GLN A 153 13.28 0.16 -21.20
N ALA A 154 13.88 -1.01 -21.17
CA ALA A 154 15.34 -1.18 -21.20
C ALA A 154 15.97 -0.90 -22.59
N GLU A 155 15.16 -0.88 -23.66
CA GLU A 155 15.62 -0.61 -25.02
C GLU A 155 15.64 0.89 -25.38
N ILE A 156 15.18 1.76 -24.47
CA ILE A 156 15.21 3.22 -24.61
C ILE A 156 16.49 3.79 -24.00
#